data_71caa664ffc5d2c504abd4345772bf5b
#
_entry.id   71caa664ffc5d2c504abd4345772bf5b
#
_cell.length_a   1.000
_cell.length_b   1.000
_cell.length_c   1.000
_cell.angle_alpha   90.00
_cell.angle_beta   90.00
_cell.angle_gamma   90.00
#
_symmetry.space_group_name_H-M   'P 1'
#
loop_
_entity.id
_entity.type
_entity.pdbx_description
1 polymer ?
#
loop_
_entity_poly.entity_id
_entity_poly.type
_entity_poly.pdbx_seq_one_letter_code
_entity_poly.pdbx_strand_id
1 'polypeptide(L)'
;MTDTIEALRGCRVAYEFTQNNPAPPDKVFPLLCPVRESDWLPGWNYQIIYSDSGVAELGCIFTTINSSVQPPAQVTWTTIDYDPAAYRIAYIWINPGRVLAELRIQLSKAEDGSTRNHIRYRYTGLSPDGNREVEGYDREWFAKRMLNWETAINHYLRTGTKIAQLAAPGK
;
A
#
# COMPACT_ATOMS: atom_id res chain seq x y z
N MET A 1 19.14 14.60 -37.60
CA MET A 1 17.87 14.86 -36.86
C MET A 1 18.11 14.45 -35.41
N THR A 2 18.35 15.42 -34.54
CA THR A 2 18.40 15.15 -33.09
C THR A 2 16.97 15.07 -32.59
N ASP A 3 16.50 13.84 -32.37
CA ASP A 3 15.24 13.64 -31.62
C ASP A 3 15.42 14.25 -30.23
N THR A 4 14.90 15.45 -30.06
CA THR A 4 14.79 16.06 -28.74
C THR A 4 13.74 15.25 -27.99
N ILE A 5 14.18 14.34 -27.13
CA ILE A 5 13.29 13.67 -26.18
C ILE A 5 12.69 14.78 -25.31
N GLU A 6 11.43 15.12 -25.55
CA GLU A 6 10.72 16.06 -24.70
C GLU A 6 10.73 15.50 -23.28
N ALA A 7 11.32 16.24 -22.34
CA ALA A 7 11.52 15.75 -20.98
C ALA A 7 10.16 15.56 -20.32
N LEU A 8 9.76 14.31 -20.10
CA LEU A 8 8.55 13.99 -19.36
C LEU A 8 8.64 14.56 -17.93
N ARG A 9 7.72 15.45 -17.56
CA ARG A 9 7.52 15.82 -16.17
C ARG A 9 6.39 14.96 -15.59
N GLY A 10 6.72 14.11 -14.62
CA GLY A 10 5.74 13.25 -13.93
C GLY A 10 4.75 14.07 -13.11
N CYS A 11 3.45 13.83 -13.31
CA CYS A 11 2.40 14.28 -12.39
C CYS A 11 2.59 13.59 -11.04
N ARG A 12 2.38 14.32 -9.93
CA ARG A 12 2.54 13.76 -8.59
C ARG A 12 1.42 14.23 -7.67
N VAL A 13 0.82 13.27 -6.96
CA VAL A 13 -0.12 13.53 -5.86
C VAL A 13 0.37 12.85 -4.58
N ALA A 14 0.01 13.41 -3.42
CA ALA A 14 0.32 12.85 -2.11
C ALA A 14 -0.88 12.98 -1.19
N TYR A 15 -1.16 11.91 -0.44
CA TYR A 15 -2.26 11.86 0.51
C TYR A 15 -1.83 11.17 1.79
N GLU A 16 -2.46 11.56 2.88
CA GLU A 16 -2.28 10.97 4.21
C GLU A 16 -3.62 10.55 4.77
N PHE A 17 -3.61 9.47 5.53
CA PHE A 17 -4.77 8.94 6.24
C PHE A 17 -4.33 8.33 7.57
N THR A 18 -5.14 8.49 8.60
CA THR A 18 -4.91 7.83 9.89
C THR A 18 -6.04 6.84 10.14
N GLN A 19 -5.69 5.56 10.23
CA GLN A 19 -6.58 4.50 10.65
C GLN A 19 -6.53 4.35 12.17
N ASN A 20 -7.64 3.87 12.75
CA ASN A 20 -7.71 3.47 14.15
C ASN A 20 -7.91 1.96 14.22
N ASN A 21 -6.93 1.25 14.77
CA ASN A 21 -6.98 -0.20 14.85
C ASN A 21 -7.19 -0.64 16.32
N PRO A 22 -8.18 -1.52 16.62
CA PRO A 22 -8.61 -1.85 17.99
C PRO A 22 -7.66 -2.88 18.66
N ALA A 23 -6.36 -2.71 18.52
CA ALA A 23 -5.33 -3.55 19.12
C ALA A 23 -4.05 -2.72 19.31
N PRO A 24 -3.14 -3.11 20.21
CA PRO A 24 -1.88 -2.41 20.40
C PRO A 24 -0.94 -2.59 19.20
N PRO A 25 0.05 -1.67 19.02
CA PRO A 25 0.92 -1.65 17.84
C PRO A 25 1.70 -2.94 17.59
N ASP A 26 2.09 -3.68 18.62
CA ASP A 26 2.78 -4.97 18.52
C ASP A 26 1.91 -6.07 17.89
N LYS A 27 0.58 -5.93 17.91
CA LYS A 27 -0.37 -6.81 17.24
C LYS A 27 -0.72 -6.35 15.82
N VAL A 28 -0.71 -5.04 15.58
CA VAL A 28 -1.05 -4.46 14.27
C VAL A 28 0.14 -4.51 13.31
N PHE A 29 1.33 -4.13 13.77
CA PHE A 29 2.51 -3.98 12.92
C PHE A 29 2.86 -5.25 12.10
N PRO A 30 2.85 -6.45 12.68
CA PRO A 30 3.13 -7.67 11.90
C PRO A 30 2.13 -7.92 10.75
N LEU A 31 0.91 -7.39 10.83
CA LEU A 31 -0.12 -7.55 9.79
C LEU A 31 0.14 -6.69 8.55
N LEU A 32 1.08 -5.75 8.63
CA LEU A 32 1.49 -4.90 7.48
C LEU A 32 2.52 -5.58 6.58
N CYS A 33 2.94 -6.80 6.92
CA CYS A 33 3.79 -7.65 6.09
C CYS A 33 2.99 -8.20 4.89
N PRO A 34 3.53 -8.19 3.65
CA PRO A 34 2.81 -8.70 2.47
C PRO A 34 2.34 -10.15 2.63
N VAL A 35 3.08 -10.98 3.36
CA VAL A 35 2.68 -12.36 3.68
C VAL A 35 1.44 -12.38 4.59
N ARG A 36 1.42 -11.51 5.60
CA ARG A 36 0.32 -11.43 6.57
C ARG A 36 -0.89 -10.68 6.05
N GLU A 37 -0.73 -9.81 5.05
CA GLU A 37 -1.86 -9.15 4.39
C GLU A 37 -2.81 -10.16 3.74
N SER A 38 -2.31 -11.32 3.33
CA SER A 38 -3.13 -12.41 2.82
C SER A 38 -4.10 -12.98 3.86
N ASP A 39 -3.84 -12.80 5.15
CA ASP A 39 -4.69 -13.30 6.23
C ASP A 39 -5.96 -12.45 6.40
N TRP A 40 -5.90 -11.16 6.03
CA TRP A 40 -6.98 -10.23 6.34
C TRP A 40 -7.49 -9.41 5.14
N LEU A 41 -6.68 -9.19 4.09
CA LEU A 41 -7.07 -8.37 2.94
C LEU A 41 -7.65 -9.24 1.82
N PRO A 42 -8.96 -9.09 1.50
CA PRO A 42 -9.57 -9.83 0.39
C PRO A 42 -8.92 -9.48 -0.95
N GLY A 43 -8.68 -10.51 -1.78
CA GLY A 43 -8.09 -10.35 -3.10
C GLY A 43 -6.60 -10.03 -3.12
N TRP A 44 -5.93 -10.01 -1.96
CA TRP A 44 -4.49 -9.85 -1.89
C TRP A 44 -3.78 -11.10 -2.41
N ASN A 45 -3.13 -10.97 -3.56
CA ASN A 45 -2.28 -11.98 -4.16
C ASN A 45 -0.88 -11.44 -4.27
N TYR A 46 0.07 -12.09 -3.62
CA TYR A 46 1.47 -11.70 -3.61
C TYR A 46 2.35 -12.89 -3.98
N GLN A 47 3.56 -12.58 -4.43
CA GLN A 47 4.65 -13.54 -4.60
C GLN A 47 5.94 -12.90 -4.10
N ILE A 48 6.59 -13.52 -3.10
CA ILE A 48 7.92 -13.10 -2.67
C ILE A 48 8.92 -13.45 -3.78
N ILE A 49 9.68 -12.46 -4.21
CA ILE A 49 10.77 -12.60 -5.17
C ILE A 49 12.10 -12.76 -4.42
N TYR A 50 12.31 -11.93 -3.37
CA TYR A 50 13.47 -11.98 -2.52
C TYR A 50 13.14 -11.57 -1.09
N SER A 51 13.54 -12.39 -0.14
CA SER A 51 13.55 -12.10 1.29
C SER A 51 14.41 -13.17 1.97
N ASP A 52 15.31 -12.78 2.85
CA ASP A 52 16.15 -13.72 3.62
C ASP A 52 15.32 -14.45 4.70
N SER A 53 14.37 -13.76 5.32
CA SER A 53 13.50 -14.28 6.38
C SER A 53 12.20 -14.91 5.86
N GLY A 54 11.85 -14.70 4.58
CA GLY A 54 10.57 -15.11 3.99
C GLY A 54 9.38 -14.19 4.35
N VAL A 55 9.63 -13.08 5.04
CA VAL A 55 8.64 -12.08 5.43
C VAL A 55 9.14 -10.67 5.11
N ALA A 56 8.39 -9.63 5.53
CA ALA A 56 8.83 -8.25 5.37
C ALA A 56 10.11 -7.98 6.14
N GLU A 57 11.09 -7.43 5.45
CA GLU A 57 12.37 -6.95 5.97
C GLU A 57 12.91 -5.88 5.02
N LEU A 58 13.93 -5.15 5.43
CA LEU A 58 14.58 -4.17 4.54
C LEU A 58 15.13 -4.88 3.30
N GLY A 59 14.80 -4.37 2.11
CA GLY A 59 15.21 -4.95 0.83
C GLY A 59 14.36 -6.13 0.36
N CYS A 60 13.33 -6.55 1.10
CA CYS A 60 12.36 -7.54 0.61
C CYS A 60 11.74 -7.05 -0.71
N ILE A 61 11.68 -7.95 -1.70
CA ILE A 61 11.05 -7.71 -3.01
C ILE A 61 9.92 -8.70 -3.20
N PHE A 62 8.75 -8.20 -3.58
CA PHE A 62 7.60 -9.03 -3.90
C PHE A 62 6.78 -8.42 -5.02
N THR A 63 5.90 -9.20 -5.61
CA THR A 63 4.97 -8.74 -6.64
C THR A 63 3.53 -8.96 -6.20
N THR A 64 2.64 -8.10 -6.73
CA THR A 64 1.19 -8.25 -6.60
C THR A 64 0.53 -8.05 -7.97
N ILE A 65 -0.71 -8.51 -8.10
CA ILE A 65 -1.52 -8.27 -9.30
C ILE A 65 -2.43 -7.07 -9.06
N ASN A 66 -2.27 -6.03 -9.85
CA ASN A 66 -3.23 -4.93 -9.89
C ASN A 66 -4.36 -5.28 -10.86
N SER A 67 -5.49 -5.76 -10.31
CA SER A 67 -6.69 -6.09 -11.07
C SER A 67 -7.56 -4.87 -11.41
N SER A 68 -7.23 -3.69 -10.89
CA SER A 68 -7.97 -2.43 -11.17
C SER A 68 -7.70 -1.90 -12.57
N VAL A 69 -6.66 -2.40 -13.26
CA VAL A 69 -6.32 -2.05 -14.65
C VAL A 69 -6.60 -3.21 -15.58
N GLN A 70 -6.90 -2.90 -16.85
CA GLN A 70 -7.17 -3.90 -17.88
C GLN A 70 -6.16 -3.76 -19.02
N PRO A 71 -5.38 -4.83 -19.35
CA PRO A 71 -5.30 -6.11 -18.63
C PRO A 71 -4.67 -5.92 -17.22
N PRO A 72 -4.92 -6.87 -16.29
CA PRO A 72 -4.30 -6.82 -14.96
C PRO A 72 -2.79 -6.70 -15.06
N ALA A 73 -2.22 -5.77 -14.30
CA ALA A 73 -0.78 -5.50 -14.33
C ALA A 73 -0.09 -6.08 -13.08
N GLN A 74 1.05 -6.70 -13.31
CA GLN A 74 1.93 -7.09 -12.21
C GLN A 74 2.67 -5.86 -11.70
N VAL A 75 2.64 -5.65 -10.40
CA VAL A 75 3.28 -4.54 -9.70
C VAL A 75 4.41 -5.09 -8.85
N THR A 76 5.58 -4.50 -8.96
CA THR A 76 6.75 -4.88 -8.16
C THR A 76 6.90 -3.94 -6.98
N TRP A 77 7.09 -4.52 -5.79
CA TRP A 77 7.28 -3.84 -4.52
C TRP A 77 8.67 -4.09 -3.96
N THR A 78 9.21 -3.11 -3.29
CA THR A 78 10.40 -3.26 -2.45
C THR A 78 10.22 -2.53 -1.12
N THR A 79 10.68 -3.17 -0.04
CA THR A 79 10.72 -2.55 1.29
C THR A 79 11.95 -1.66 1.39
N ILE A 80 11.74 -0.36 1.59
CA ILE A 80 12.80 0.67 1.62
C ILE A 80 13.11 1.19 3.02
N ASP A 81 12.26 0.88 3.99
CA ASP A 81 12.46 1.17 5.42
C ASP A 81 11.74 0.09 6.23
N TYR A 82 12.39 -0.41 7.29
CA TYR A 82 11.82 -1.42 8.17
C TYR A 82 12.42 -1.30 9.55
N ASP A 83 11.64 -0.80 10.50
CA ASP A 83 12.00 -0.64 11.90
C ASP A 83 10.87 -1.15 12.80
N PRO A 84 10.87 -2.45 13.14
CA PRO A 84 9.81 -3.02 13.98
C PRO A 84 9.83 -2.50 15.41
N ALA A 85 10.96 -2.01 15.93
CA ALA A 85 11.04 -1.43 17.26
C ALA A 85 10.34 -0.07 17.33
N ALA A 86 10.39 0.69 16.24
CA ALA A 86 9.66 1.95 16.08
C ALA A 86 8.30 1.79 15.40
N TYR A 87 7.88 0.58 15.04
CA TYR A 87 6.66 0.29 14.28
C TYR A 87 6.57 1.09 12.97
N ARG A 88 7.67 1.12 12.21
CA ARG A 88 7.77 1.87 10.95
C ARG A 88 8.13 0.94 9.81
N ILE A 89 7.40 1.08 8.70
CA ILE A 89 7.67 0.38 7.45
C ILE A 89 7.38 1.28 6.27
N ALA A 90 8.19 1.16 5.21
CA ALA A 90 7.95 1.87 3.97
C ALA A 90 8.25 0.99 2.76
N TYR A 91 7.48 1.21 1.71
CA TYR A 91 7.54 0.51 0.45
C TYR A 91 7.62 1.49 -0.72
N ILE A 92 8.29 1.07 -1.78
CA ILE A 92 8.05 1.58 -3.13
C ILE A 92 7.40 0.46 -3.94
N TRP A 93 6.37 0.78 -4.72
CA TRP A 93 5.90 -0.11 -5.76
C TRP A 93 5.92 0.57 -7.12
N ILE A 94 6.14 -0.23 -8.17
CA ILE A 94 6.26 0.22 -9.54
C ILE A 94 5.34 -0.61 -10.42
N ASN A 95 4.46 0.08 -11.15
CA ASN A 95 3.83 -0.40 -12.36
C ASN A 95 4.64 0.15 -13.53
N PRO A 96 5.46 -0.67 -14.22
CA PRO A 96 6.41 -0.20 -15.21
C PRO A 96 5.78 0.67 -16.30
N GLY A 97 6.39 1.81 -16.60
CA GLY A 97 5.89 2.73 -17.62
C GLY A 97 4.58 3.45 -17.25
N ARG A 98 4.05 3.26 -16.06
CA ARG A 98 2.79 3.90 -15.63
C ARG A 98 2.96 4.71 -14.33
N VAL A 99 3.11 4.06 -13.20
CA VAL A 99 3.10 4.72 -11.89
C VAL A 99 4.18 4.15 -10.98
N LEU A 100 4.86 5.03 -10.26
CA LEU A 100 5.63 4.71 -9.07
C LEU A 100 4.90 5.28 -7.85
N ALA A 101 4.73 4.48 -6.81
CA ALA A 101 4.22 4.97 -5.55
C ALA A 101 5.15 4.63 -4.38
N GLU A 102 5.23 5.56 -3.46
CA GLU A 102 5.87 5.40 -2.15
C GLU A 102 4.79 5.32 -1.09
N LEU A 103 4.83 4.27 -0.28
CA LEU A 103 3.97 4.05 0.88
C LEU A 103 4.83 4.12 2.13
N ARG A 104 4.46 4.98 3.06
CA ARG A 104 5.05 5.04 4.41
C ARG A 104 3.98 4.80 5.45
N ILE A 105 4.29 3.96 6.42
CA ILE A 105 3.40 3.61 7.52
C ILE A 105 4.15 3.79 8.83
N GLN A 106 3.52 4.49 9.77
CA GLN A 106 4.01 4.69 11.12
C GLN A 106 2.88 4.41 12.11
N LEU A 107 3.09 3.45 13.01
CA LEU A 107 2.14 3.20 14.08
C LEU A 107 2.54 3.94 15.35
N SER A 108 1.55 4.36 16.11
CA SER A 108 1.70 4.88 17.46
C SER A 108 0.60 4.33 18.37
N LYS A 109 0.92 4.18 19.65
CA LYS A 109 -0.05 3.75 20.66
C LYS A 109 -0.94 4.93 21.04
N ALA A 110 -2.26 4.74 21.01
CA ALA A 110 -3.24 5.68 21.52
C ALA A 110 -3.39 5.53 23.05
N GLU A 111 -4.03 6.53 23.69
CA GLU A 111 -4.21 6.54 25.16
C GLU A 111 -5.03 5.36 25.68
N ASP A 112 -6.00 4.88 24.90
CA ASP A 112 -6.83 3.71 25.21
C ASP A 112 -6.14 2.37 24.93
N GLY A 113 -4.87 2.40 24.51
CA GLY A 113 -4.08 1.21 24.18
C GLY A 113 -4.24 0.70 22.75
N SER A 114 -5.14 1.27 21.97
CA SER A 114 -5.31 0.98 20.53
C SER A 114 -4.17 1.58 19.71
N THR A 115 -4.20 1.38 18.40
CA THR A 115 -3.19 1.88 17.46
C THR A 115 -3.75 2.97 16.58
N ARG A 116 -3.02 4.07 16.45
CA ARG A 116 -3.13 5.01 15.34
C ARG A 116 -2.12 4.61 14.27
N ASN A 117 -2.62 4.28 13.09
CA ASN A 117 -1.83 3.87 11.94
C ASN A 117 -1.81 5.01 10.93
N HIS A 118 -0.72 5.78 10.92
CA HIS A 118 -0.53 6.89 10.00
C HIS A 118 0.06 6.38 8.70
N ILE A 119 -0.69 6.56 7.61
CA ILE A 119 -0.38 6.11 6.26
C ILE A 119 -0.18 7.31 5.36
N ARG A 120 0.93 7.32 4.64
CA ARG A 120 1.23 8.33 3.63
C ARG A 120 1.54 7.66 2.31
N TYR A 121 0.82 8.07 1.27
CA TYR A 121 1.09 7.67 -0.10
C TYR A 121 1.54 8.85 -0.95
N ARG A 122 2.48 8.59 -1.84
CA ARG A 122 2.92 9.52 -2.87
C ARG A 122 2.97 8.79 -4.20
N TYR A 123 2.12 9.17 -5.14
CA TYR A 123 2.01 8.58 -6.48
C TYR A 123 2.66 9.50 -7.50
N THR A 124 3.41 8.94 -8.45
CA THR A 124 4.08 9.68 -9.52
C THR A 124 3.87 8.97 -10.84
N GLY A 125 3.36 9.67 -11.85
CA GLY A 125 3.24 9.17 -13.22
C GLY A 125 4.62 9.07 -13.88
N LEU A 126 4.85 7.96 -14.57
CA LEU A 126 6.11 7.65 -15.26
C LEU A 126 6.01 7.80 -16.79
N SER A 127 4.84 8.17 -17.30
CA SER A 127 4.53 8.36 -18.71
C SER A 127 3.34 9.31 -18.86
N PRO A 128 2.97 9.75 -20.06
CA PRO A 128 1.73 10.51 -20.27
C PRO A 128 0.49 9.75 -19.80
N ASP A 129 0.43 8.43 -20.02
CA ASP A 129 -0.65 7.58 -19.53
C ASP A 129 -0.64 7.46 -17.99
N GLY A 130 0.54 7.29 -17.41
CA GLY A 130 0.73 7.29 -15.95
C GLY A 130 0.34 8.62 -15.31
N ASN A 131 0.61 9.75 -15.97
CA ASN A 131 0.17 11.07 -15.50
C ASN A 131 -1.36 11.15 -15.46
N ARG A 132 -2.06 10.71 -16.52
CA ARG A 132 -3.53 10.67 -16.53
C ARG A 132 -4.11 9.76 -15.45
N GLU A 133 -3.45 8.64 -15.19
CA GLU A 133 -3.85 7.73 -14.10
C GLU A 133 -3.71 8.39 -12.74
N VAL A 134 -2.57 9.04 -12.47
CA VAL A 134 -2.30 9.74 -11.19
C VAL A 134 -3.22 10.95 -10.99
N GLU A 135 -3.57 11.67 -12.05
CA GLU A 135 -4.56 12.76 -12.02
C GLU A 135 -5.96 12.29 -11.60
N GLY A 136 -6.29 11.01 -11.90
CA GLY A 136 -7.54 10.38 -11.47
C GLY A 136 -7.55 9.91 -10.00
N TYR A 137 -6.41 9.92 -9.33
CA TYR A 137 -6.30 9.56 -7.91
C TYR A 137 -6.65 10.79 -7.05
N ASP A 138 -7.92 11.07 -6.87
CA ASP A 138 -8.37 12.16 -6.02
C ASP A 138 -8.43 11.77 -4.52
N ARG A 139 -8.75 12.75 -3.69
CA ARG A 139 -8.82 12.57 -2.23
C ARG A 139 -9.92 11.59 -1.81
N GLU A 140 -11.05 11.59 -2.50
CA GLU A 140 -12.19 10.72 -2.20
C GLU A 140 -11.84 9.25 -2.52
N TRP A 141 -11.26 9.02 -3.70
CA TRP A 141 -10.76 7.71 -4.09
C TRP A 141 -9.76 7.16 -3.05
N PHE A 142 -8.80 8.01 -2.62
CA PHE A 142 -7.80 7.61 -1.64
C PHE A 142 -8.41 7.29 -0.27
N ALA A 143 -9.29 8.16 0.24
CA ALA A 143 -9.95 7.96 1.53
C ALA A 143 -10.78 6.67 1.55
N LYS A 144 -11.53 6.39 0.49
CA LYS A 144 -12.32 5.16 0.35
C LYS A 144 -11.44 3.90 0.36
N ARG A 145 -10.32 3.94 -0.34
CA ARG A 145 -9.33 2.86 -0.34
C ARG A 145 -8.79 2.59 1.07
N MET A 146 -8.43 3.64 1.81
CA MET A 146 -7.89 3.54 3.16
C MET A 146 -8.94 3.07 4.18
N LEU A 147 -10.20 3.49 4.05
CA LEU A 147 -11.31 3.00 4.86
C LEU A 147 -11.60 1.51 4.63
N ASN A 148 -11.52 1.05 3.38
CA ASN A 148 -11.66 -0.36 3.07
C ASN A 148 -10.53 -1.18 3.72
N TRP A 149 -9.32 -0.67 3.69
CA TRP A 149 -8.17 -1.31 4.33
C TRP A 149 -8.33 -1.36 5.85
N GLU A 150 -8.74 -0.25 6.47
CA GLU A 150 -9.07 -0.17 7.89
C GLU A 150 -10.17 -1.15 8.29
N THR A 151 -11.23 -1.24 7.50
CA THR A 151 -12.34 -2.16 7.73
C THR A 151 -11.87 -3.61 7.73
N ALA A 152 -11.04 -3.99 6.76
CA ALA A 152 -10.53 -5.35 6.62
C ALA A 152 -9.61 -5.75 7.78
N ILE A 153 -8.61 -4.93 8.10
CA ILE A 153 -7.67 -5.22 9.18
C ILE A 153 -8.37 -5.21 10.55
N ASN A 154 -9.31 -4.29 10.77
CA ASN A 154 -10.08 -4.21 12.02
C ASN A 154 -11.03 -5.39 12.19
N HIS A 155 -11.62 -5.90 11.10
CA HIS A 155 -12.39 -7.14 11.17
C HIS A 155 -11.51 -8.31 11.63
N TYR A 156 -10.34 -8.46 11.01
CA TYR A 156 -9.40 -9.52 11.36
C TYR A 156 -8.92 -9.41 12.82
N LEU A 157 -8.57 -8.22 13.27
CA LEU A 157 -8.13 -7.98 14.65
C LEU A 157 -9.19 -8.35 15.69
N ARG A 158 -10.49 -8.26 15.35
CA ARG A 158 -11.59 -8.62 16.25
C ARG A 158 -11.99 -10.09 16.18
N THR A 159 -11.89 -10.71 15.00
CA THR A 159 -12.48 -12.03 14.74
C THR A 159 -11.45 -13.12 14.45
N GLY A 160 -10.21 -12.75 14.12
CA GLY A 160 -9.18 -13.69 13.65
C GLY A 160 -9.44 -14.24 12.23
N THR A 161 -10.45 -13.71 11.52
CA THR A 161 -10.86 -14.19 10.19
C THR A 161 -10.85 -13.07 9.16
N LYS A 162 -10.60 -13.44 7.89
CA LYS A 162 -10.68 -12.50 6.77
C LYS A 162 -12.14 -12.10 6.52
N ILE A 163 -12.38 -10.81 6.29
CA ILE A 163 -13.69 -10.34 5.85
C ILE A 163 -14.04 -10.92 4.47
N ALA A 164 -15.26 -11.38 4.29
CA ALA A 164 -15.67 -12.04 3.05
C ALA A 164 -15.70 -11.10 1.84
N GLN A 165 -16.12 -9.85 2.06
CA GLN A 165 -16.23 -8.84 0.98
C GLN A 165 -16.08 -7.43 1.54
N LEU A 166 -15.36 -6.58 0.81
CA LEU A 166 -15.29 -5.12 1.05
C LEU A 166 -16.29 -4.41 0.13
N ALA A 167 -16.67 -3.18 0.53
CA ALA A 167 -17.46 -2.32 -0.34
C ALA A 167 -16.72 -2.11 -1.67
N ALA A 168 -17.42 -2.29 -2.79
CA ALA A 168 -16.82 -2.06 -4.10
C ALA A 168 -16.21 -0.66 -4.14
N PRO A 169 -14.97 -0.49 -4.66
CA PRO A 169 -14.47 0.84 -4.96
C PRO A 169 -15.45 1.49 -5.93
N GLY A 170 -16.00 2.64 -5.57
CA GLY A 170 -16.86 3.40 -6.47
C GLY A 170 -16.12 3.71 -7.76
N LYS A 171 -16.85 3.65 -8.86
CA LYS A 171 -16.37 4.03 -10.19
C LYS A 171 -15.97 5.48 -10.22
#